data_89118f7f6aef9195b4ed3ef43065eb58
#
_entry.id   89118f7f6aef9195b4ed3ef43065eb58
#
_cell.length_a   1.000
_cell.length_b   1.000
_cell.length_c   1.000
_cell.angle_alpha   90.00
_cell.angle_beta   90.00
_cell.angle_gamma   90.00
#
_symmetry.space_group_name_H-M   'P 1'
#
loop_
_entity.id
_entity.type
_entity.pdbx_description
1 polymer ?
#
loop_
_entity_poly.entity_id
_entity_poly.type
_entity_poly.pdbx_seq_one_letter_code
_entity_poly.pdbx_strand_id
1 'polypeptide(L)'
;MTGTGTNESIDGTLRRVLGDVLGLSADRIAAITPDTGLFGTLPELDSMAVAGLLTELEDRLNIVIDDDDVDGELLETYGNLLAFVTAKRVAG
;
A
#
# COMPACT_ATOMS: atom_id res chain seq x y z
N MET A 1 14.64 -21.40 -6.92
CA MET A 1 14.60 -20.80 -6.73
C MET A 1 14.14 -20.35 -6.00
N THR A 2 14.26 -20.70 -6.07
CA THR A 2 13.94 -20.38 -5.35
C THR A 2 13.75 -19.22 -4.82
N GLY A 3 14.20 -18.68 -4.60
CA GLY A 3 14.05 -17.33 -4.24
C GLY A 3 12.85 -16.62 -4.80
N THR A 4 12.03 -17.32 -5.45
CA THR A 4 10.87 -16.79 -6.14
C THR A 4 9.96 -16.04 -5.20
N GLY A 5 9.68 -16.61 -4.02
CA GLY A 5 8.80 -15.96 -3.07
C GLY A 5 9.35 -14.66 -2.55
N THR A 6 10.67 -14.56 -2.49
CA THR A 6 11.31 -13.35 -1.98
C THR A 6 11.46 -12.28 -3.05
N ASN A 7 11.20 -12.63 -4.30
CA ASN A 7 11.34 -11.68 -5.42
C ASN A 7 10.06 -10.95 -5.72
N GLU A 8 9.04 -11.14 -4.90
CA GLU A 8 7.82 -10.39 -5.09
C GLU A 8 8.12 -8.90 -4.93
N SER A 9 7.70 -8.11 -5.89
CA SER A 9 7.98 -6.68 -5.89
C SER A 9 7.19 -5.99 -4.78
N ILE A 10 7.67 -4.82 -4.37
CA ILE A 10 6.95 -4.00 -3.41
C ILE A 10 5.59 -3.61 -3.99
N ASP A 11 5.55 -3.30 -5.30
CA ASP A 11 4.30 -3.01 -5.98
C ASP A 11 3.32 -4.18 -5.86
N GLY A 12 3.79 -5.39 -6.11
CA GLY A 12 2.93 -6.57 -6.01
C GLY A 12 2.39 -6.78 -4.61
N THR A 13 3.25 -6.62 -3.61
CA THR A 13 2.84 -6.76 -2.22
C THR A 13 1.84 -5.68 -1.84
N LEU A 14 2.10 -4.44 -2.24
CA LEU A 14 1.20 -3.32 -1.93
C LEU A 14 -0.18 -3.55 -2.54
N ARG A 15 -0.24 -3.99 -3.80
CA ARG A 15 -1.51 -4.29 -4.45
C ARG A 15 -2.26 -5.39 -3.73
N ARG A 16 -1.54 -6.41 -3.29
CA ARG A 16 -2.16 -7.52 -2.55
C ARG A 16 -2.73 -7.04 -1.22
N VAL A 17 -1.98 -6.20 -0.51
CA VAL A 17 -2.46 -5.65 0.75
C VAL A 17 -3.71 -4.82 0.54
N LEU A 18 -3.73 -3.97 -0.50
CA LEU A 18 -4.91 -3.17 -0.81
C LEU A 18 -6.12 -4.07 -1.08
N GLY A 19 -5.91 -5.15 -1.83
CA GLY A 19 -6.99 -6.08 -2.10
C GLY A 19 -7.51 -6.74 -0.84
N ASP A 20 -6.61 -7.16 0.04
CA ASP A 20 -6.99 -7.86 1.27
C ASP A 20 -7.68 -6.95 2.27
N VAL A 21 -7.15 -5.75 2.44
CA VAL A 21 -7.66 -4.82 3.45
C VAL A 21 -8.97 -4.17 2.99
N LEU A 22 -9.04 -3.79 1.71
CA LEU A 22 -10.18 -3.04 1.19
C LEU A 22 -11.21 -3.94 0.51
N GLY A 23 -10.88 -5.21 0.31
CA GLY A 23 -11.80 -6.12 -0.36
C GLY A 23 -11.95 -5.85 -1.84
N LEU A 24 -10.89 -5.34 -2.48
CA LEU A 24 -10.95 -5.03 -3.91
C LEU A 24 -10.83 -6.29 -4.74
N SER A 25 -11.58 -6.33 -5.86
CA SER A 25 -11.50 -7.44 -6.79
C SER A 25 -10.18 -7.41 -7.56
N ALA A 26 -9.83 -8.55 -8.16
CA ALA A 26 -8.61 -8.64 -8.96
C ALA A 26 -8.62 -7.63 -10.10
N ASP A 27 -9.78 -7.41 -10.71
CA ASP A 27 -9.90 -6.45 -11.82
C ASP A 27 -9.63 -5.02 -11.35
N ARG A 28 -10.14 -4.67 -10.18
CA ARG A 28 -9.92 -3.34 -9.62
C ARG A 28 -8.46 -3.14 -9.27
N ILE A 29 -7.83 -4.16 -8.70
CA ILE A 29 -6.40 -4.10 -8.37
C ILE A 29 -5.57 -3.94 -9.64
N ALA A 30 -5.91 -4.69 -10.69
CA ALA A 30 -5.17 -4.62 -11.96
C ALA A 30 -5.30 -3.25 -12.61
N ALA A 31 -6.40 -2.55 -12.36
CA ALA A 31 -6.64 -1.24 -12.95
C ALA A 31 -5.91 -0.11 -12.23
N ILE A 32 -5.29 -0.38 -11.08
CA ILE A 32 -4.60 0.65 -10.32
C ILE A 32 -3.33 1.09 -11.05
N THR A 33 -3.18 2.40 -11.20
CA THR A 33 -1.99 3.04 -11.77
C THR A 33 -1.40 3.98 -10.74
N PRO A 34 -0.20 4.53 -10.96
CA PRO A 34 0.36 5.50 -10.02
C PRO A 34 -0.52 6.71 -9.79
N ASP A 35 -1.33 7.08 -10.78
CA ASP A 35 -2.23 8.24 -10.67
C ASP A 35 -3.55 7.92 -10.00
N THR A 36 -3.80 6.65 -9.69
CA THR A 36 -5.07 6.24 -9.08
C THR A 36 -5.19 6.86 -7.70
N GLY A 37 -6.29 7.58 -7.46
CA GLY A 37 -6.57 8.17 -6.16
C GLY A 37 -6.91 7.09 -5.14
N LEU A 38 -6.47 7.30 -3.92
CA LEU A 38 -6.76 6.38 -2.83
C LEU A 38 -7.74 7.00 -1.85
N PHE A 39 -7.25 7.66 -0.80
CA PHE A 39 -8.13 8.27 0.18
C PHE A 39 -8.94 9.38 -0.46
N GLY A 40 -10.25 9.32 -0.28
CA GLY A 40 -11.16 10.28 -0.90
C GLY A 40 -11.66 9.85 -2.27
N THR A 41 -11.01 8.90 -2.91
CA THR A 41 -11.43 8.36 -4.21
C THR A 41 -12.02 6.96 -4.08
N LEU A 42 -11.35 6.09 -3.32
CA LEU A 42 -11.86 4.75 -3.08
C LEU A 42 -12.79 4.77 -1.88
N PRO A 43 -14.09 4.46 -2.09
CA PRO A 43 -15.03 4.48 -0.97
C PRO A 43 -14.69 3.47 0.12
N GLU A 44 -13.97 2.42 -0.23
CA GLU A 44 -13.56 1.41 0.74
C GLU A 44 -12.49 1.91 1.69
N LEU A 45 -11.76 2.96 1.31
CA LEU A 45 -10.65 3.47 2.13
C LEU A 45 -11.14 4.61 3.00
N ASP A 46 -11.76 4.26 4.12
CA ASP A 46 -12.17 5.24 5.13
C ASP A 46 -11.11 5.31 6.24
N SER A 47 -11.39 6.09 7.28
CA SER A 47 -10.42 6.31 8.35
C SER A 47 -10.02 5.03 9.06
N MET A 48 -10.98 4.12 9.25
CA MET A 48 -10.66 2.84 9.90
C MET A 48 -9.84 1.95 8.99
N ALA A 49 -10.15 1.96 7.71
CA ALA A 49 -9.42 1.16 6.74
C ALA A 49 -7.98 1.67 6.60
N VAL A 50 -7.77 2.98 6.72
CA VAL A 50 -6.43 3.55 6.70
C VAL A 50 -5.57 2.93 7.80
N ALA A 51 -6.10 2.88 9.01
CA ALA A 51 -5.35 2.30 10.14
C ALA A 51 -5.00 0.83 9.86
N GLY A 52 -5.95 0.07 9.37
CA GLY A 52 -5.71 -1.33 9.03
C GLY A 52 -4.70 -1.50 7.91
N LEU A 53 -4.79 -0.63 6.89
CA LEU A 53 -3.87 -0.66 5.76
C LEU A 53 -2.44 -0.41 6.22
N LEU A 54 -2.24 0.63 7.02
CA LEU A 54 -0.89 0.96 7.48
C LEU A 54 -0.32 -0.14 8.36
N THR A 55 -1.14 -0.73 9.22
CA THR A 55 -0.71 -1.85 10.06
C THR A 55 -0.27 -3.05 9.22
N GLU A 56 -1.07 -3.40 8.21
CA GLU A 56 -0.72 -4.51 7.33
C GLU A 56 0.56 -4.24 6.56
N LEU A 57 0.75 -3.00 6.10
CA LEU A 57 1.96 -2.65 5.37
C LEU A 57 3.19 -2.80 6.25
N GLU A 58 3.11 -2.36 7.50
CA GLU A 58 4.21 -2.53 8.43
C GLU A 58 4.56 -3.99 8.60
N ASP A 59 3.54 -4.82 8.75
CA ASP A 59 3.72 -6.23 9.01
C ASP A 59 4.26 -6.96 7.78
N ARG A 60 3.67 -6.72 6.62
CA ARG A 60 4.04 -7.47 5.42
C ARG A 60 5.34 -7.00 4.79
N LEU A 61 5.65 -5.73 4.89
CA LEU A 61 6.87 -5.16 4.33
C LEU A 61 7.98 -5.02 5.35
N ASN A 62 7.68 -5.33 6.61
CA ASN A 62 8.65 -5.23 7.69
C ASN A 62 9.24 -3.82 7.77
N ILE A 63 8.36 -2.83 7.76
CA ILE A 63 8.73 -1.42 7.85
C ILE A 63 8.05 -0.81 9.07
N VAL A 64 8.52 0.37 9.46
CA VAL A 64 7.92 1.13 10.55
C VAL A 64 7.38 2.43 9.99
N ILE A 65 6.08 2.67 10.19
CA ILE A 65 5.43 3.89 9.73
C ILE A 65 5.11 4.74 10.96
N ASP A 66 5.76 5.90 11.05
CA ASP A 66 5.53 6.81 12.18
C ASP A 66 4.30 7.67 11.90
N ASP A 67 3.68 8.14 12.98
CA ASP A 67 2.53 9.05 12.86
C ASP A 67 2.90 10.27 12.02
N ASP A 68 4.13 10.75 12.14
CA ASP A 68 4.59 11.91 11.39
C ASP A 68 4.69 11.66 9.89
N ASP A 69 4.77 10.40 9.50
CA ASP A 69 4.83 10.04 8.07
C ASP A 69 3.46 10.12 7.41
N VAL A 70 2.39 10.04 8.20
CA VAL A 70 1.03 9.97 7.66
C VAL A 70 0.46 11.36 7.50
N ASP A 71 0.39 11.83 6.27
CA ASP A 71 -0.18 13.14 5.96
C ASP A 71 -1.14 13.00 4.78
N GLY A 72 -1.72 14.12 4.36
CA GLY A 72 -2.69 14.12 3.28
C GLY A 72 -2.15 13.66 1.95
N GLU A 73 -0.86 13.81 1.73
CA GLU A 73 -0.24 13.42 0.47
C GLU A 73 0.04 11.94 0.38
N LEU A 74 0.33 11.30 1.51
CA LEU A 74 0.72 9.90 1.53
C LEU A 74 -0.31 8.99 0.85
N LEU A 75 -1.58 9.22 1.13
CA LEU A 75 -2.65 8.38 0.63
C LEU A 75 -3.44 9.06 -0.49
N GLU A 76 -2.90 10.11 -1.08
CA GLU A 76 -3.58 10.80 -2.17
C GLU A 76 -3.63 9.94 -3.42
N THR A 77 -2.51 9.35 -3.79
CA THR A 77 -2.45 8.46 -4.96
C THR A 77 -1.69 7.19 -4.62
N TYR A 78 -1.93 6.18 -5.44
CA TYR A 78 -1.19 4.92 -5.30
C TYR A 78 0.31 5.15 -5.46
N GLY A 79 0.71 6.00 -6.40
CA GLY A 79 2.12 6.28 -6.64
C GLY A 79 2.80 6.89 -5.42
N ASN A 80 2.09 7.81 -4.72
CA ASN A 80 2.65 8.40 -3.51
C ASN A 80 2.87 7.33 -2.43
N LEU A 81 1.89 6.45 -2.25
CA LEU A 81 2.00 5.39 -1.25
C LEU A 81 3.12 4.41 -1.64
N LEU A 82 3.19 4.04 -2.90
CA LEU A 82 4.22 3.12 -3.38
C LEU A 82 5.63 3.71 -3.17
N ALA A 83 5.80 4.99 -3.50
CA ALA A 83 7.09 5.65 -3.30
C ALA A 83 7.48 5.67 -1.83
N PHE A 84 6.51 5.94 -0.96
CA PHE A 84 6.76 5.99 0.47
C PHE A 84 7.20 4.63 1.02
N VAL A 85 6.45 3.57 0.71
CA VAL A 85 6.78 2.25 1.26
C VAL A 85 8.08 1.72 0.65
N THR A 86 8.36 2.07 -0.60
CA THR A 86 9.61 1.69 -1.24
C THR A 86 10.79 2.34 -0.52
N ALA A 87 10.66 3.63 -0.21
CA ALA A 87 11.73 4.34 0.50
C ALA A 87 11.96 3.76 1.89
N LYS A 88 10.87 3.43 2.61
CA LYS A 88 10.97 2.82 3.94
C LYS A 88 11.64 1.45 3.87
N ARG A 89 11.27 0.65 2.88
CA ARG A 89 11.80 -0.69 2.73
C ARG A 89 13.29 -0.67 2.44
N VAL A 90 13.71 0.26 1.58
CA VAL A 90 15.12 0.39 1.22
C VAL A 90 15.93 0.92 2.41
N ALA A 91 15.38 1.91 3.13
CA ALA A 91 16.08 2.51 4.27
C ALA A 91 16.16 1.55 5.46
N GLY A 92 15.15 0.71 5.60
CA GLY A 92 15.11 -0.25 6.69
C GLY A 92 15.96 -1.46 6.44
#